data_cea283edcc7cefeba5c169ba7f5e170e
#
_entry.id   cea283edcc7cefeba5c169ba7f5e170e
#
_cell.length_a   1.000
_cell.length_b   1.000
_cell.length_c   1.000
_cell.angle_alpha   90.00
_cell.angle_beta   90.00
_cell.angle_gamma   90.00
#
_symmetry.space_group_name_H-M   'P 1'
#
loop_
_entity.id
_entity.type
_entity.pdbx_description
1 polymer ?
#
loop_
_entity_poly.entity_id
_entity_poly.type
_entity_poly.pdbx_seq_one_letter_code
_entity_poly.pdbx_strand_id
1 'polypeptide(L)'
;LVGEENRYKHNLIIVVRRLGSAGILFIGFMLAMLVALPNFTPTKLMGALGIGSVAIGFAFKDIFQNLLSGILLLLSEPFRIGDQIVVKNFEGVVESIEIRATVIRTYDGRRVVIPNSEIYTSAVTVNTAYPNRRLEFDVGISYDDDITLAKQVIRQSLDNCPSVSKEAEPSVIVTELADWSVNIRVRWYISDGTQARRMASLDEVIINIKEALDNADIEIPYPTEKQVRIEDIMPKIKKRLKTAPNVTVSTFDEAEDSTPKDWGEPQK
;
A
#
# COMPACT_ATOMS: atom_id res chain seq x y z
N LEU A 1 1.76 13.11 38.40
CA LEU A 1 2.18 11.88 37.70
C LEU A 1 2.48 10.73 38.66
N VAL A 2 3.10 10.94 39.83
CA VAL A 2 3.41 9.88 40.82
C VAL A 2 2.15 9.29 41.50
N GLY A 3 1.07 10.05 41.60
CA GLY A 3 -0.18 9.61 42.22
C GLY A 3 -1.04 8.66 41.39
N GLU A 4 -0.97 8.69 40.08
CA GLU A 4 -1.74 7.82 39.19
C GLU A 4 -1.14 6.42 39.09
N GLU A 5 0.17 6.31 39.01
CA GLU A 5 0.87 5.00 38.98
C GLU A 5 0.59 4.16 40.22
N ASN A 6 0.50 4.79 41.36
CA ASN A 6 0.19 4.10 42.64
C ASN A 6 -1.27 3.63 42.69
N ARG A 7 -2.20 4.34 42.05
CA ARG A 7 -3.62 3.99 42.00
C ARG A 7 -3.87 2.76 41.09
N TYR A 8 -3.19 2.67 39.95
CA TYR A 8 -3.27 1.50 39.05
C TYR A 8 -2.73 0.24 39.72
N LYS A 9 -1.59 0.33 40.41
CA LYS A 9 -1.00 -0.80 41.15
C LYS A 9 -1.95 -1.28 42.26
N HIS A 10 -2.60 -0.38 42.97
CA HIS A 10 -3.54 -0.73 44.01
C HIS A 10 -4.80 -1.44 43.49
N ASN A 11 -5.38 -0.96 42.41
CA ASN A 11 -6.54 -1.58 41.76
C ASN A 11 -6.20 -2.96 41.18
N LEU A 12 -5.01 -3.12 40.60
CA LEU A 12 -4.54 -4.41 40.11
C LEU A 12 -4.43 -5.46 41.25
N ILE A 13 -3.84 -5.08 42.37
CA ILE A 13 -3.71 -5.93 43.54
C ILE A 13 -5.09 -6.39 44.06
N ILE A 14 -6.07 -5.50 44.10
CA ILE A 14 -7.45 -5.84 44.53
C ILE A 14 -8.08 -6.86 43.57
N VAL A 15 -7.95 -6.65 42.26
CA VAL A 15 -8.50 -7.56 41.23
C VAL A 15 -7.85 -8.95 41.33
N VAL A 16 -6.51 -8.99 41.37
CA VAL A 16 -5.76 -10.26 41.48
C VAL A 16 -6.14 -11.01 42.77
N ARG A 17 -6.26 -10.32 43.91
CA ARG A 17 -6.68 -10.90 45.19
C ARG A 17 -8.10 -11.45 45.12
N ARG A 18 -9.05 -10.72 44.50
CA ARG A 18 -10.44 -11.19 44.35
C ARG A 18 -10.53 -12.39 43.40
N LEU A 19 -9.83 -12.38 42.30
CA LEU A 19 -9.78 -13.53 41.39
C LEU A 19 -9.14 -14.75 42.05
N GLY A 20 -8.03 -14.57 42.74
CA GLY A 20 -7.37 -15.64 43.50
C GLY A 20 -8.27 -16.23 44.59
N SER A 21 -8.94 -15.39 45.38
CA SER A 21 -9.86 -15.86 46.41
C SER A 21 -11.10 -16.57 45.83
N ALA A 22 -11.63 -16.07 44.70
CA ALA A 22 -12.73 -16.74 44.01
C ALA A 22 -12.32 -18.12 43.47
N GLY A 23 -11.09 -18.24 42.91
CA GLY A 23 -10.53 -19.53 42.47
C GLY A 23 -10.38 -20.54 43.63
N ILE A 24 -9.82 -20.10 44.77
CA ILE A 24 -9.66 -20.93 45.94
C ILE A 24 -11.03 -21.40 46.48
N LEU A 25 -12.00 -20.48 46.57
CA LEU A 25 -13.36 -20.82 47.00
C LEU A 25 -14.04 -21.80 46.03
N PHE A 26 -13.84 -21.63 44.72
CA PHE A 26 -14.38 -22.53 43.71
C PHE A 26 -13.80 -23.95 43.84
N ILE A 27 -12.47 -24.07 44.03
CA ILE A 27 -11.80 -25.36 44.24
C ILE A 27 -12.30 -26.00 45.56
N GLY A 28 -12.37 -25.22 46.63
CA GLY A 28 -12.89 -25.69 47.93
C GLY A 28 -14.32 -26.17 47.83
N PHE A 29 -15.19 -25.45 47.12
CA PHE A 29 -16.57 -25.87 46.88
C PHE A 29 -16.65 -27.17 46.07
N MET A 30 -15.82 -27.33 45.03
CA MET A 30 -15.74 -28.56 44.24
C MET A 30 -15.33 -29.77 45.09
N LEU A 31 -14.33 -29.60 45.95
CA LEU A 31 -13.87 -30.64 46.86
C LEU A 31 -14.96 -30.99 47.92
N ALA A 32 -15.66 -29.98 48.43
CA ALA A 32 -16.77 -30.19 49.37
C ALA A 32 -17.91 -30.96 48.70
N MET A 33 -18.27 -30.67 47.47
CA MET A 33 -19.28 -31.43 46.70
C MET A 33 -18.90 -32.90 46.52
N LEU A 34 -17.61 -33.18 46.30
CA LEU A 34 -17.10 -34.56 46.14
C LEU A 34 -17.29 -35.39 47.43
N VAL A 35 -17.20 -34.75 48.62
CA VAL A 35 -17.37 -35.41 49.93
C VAL A 35 -18.86 -35.48 50.34
N ALA A 36 -19.63 -34.43 50.07
CA ALA A 36 -20.99 -34.28 50.52
C ALA A 36 -22.02 -35.05 49.66
N LEU A 37 -21.75 -35.30 48.38
CA LEU A 37 -22.72 -35.93 47.48
C LEU A 37 -22.26 -37.32 47.03
N PRO A 38 -22.94 -38.42 47.49
CA PRO A 38 -22.54 -39.81 47.17
C PRO A 38 -22.54 -40.11 45.64
N ASN A 39 -23.35 -39.41 44.88
CA ASN A 39 -23.48 -39.58 43.42
C ASN A 39 -22.55 -38.68 42.61
N PHE A 40 -21.75 -37.81 43.23
CA PHE A 40 -20.80 -36.91 42.59
C PHE A 40 -19.41 -37.55 42.57
N THR A 41 -19.15 -38.28 41.51
CA THR A 41 -17.88 -39.02 41.36
C THR A 41 -16.77 -38.16 40.78
N PRO A 42 -15.47 -38.45 41.05
CA PRO A 42 -14.34 -37.76 40.43
C PRO A 42 -14.42 -37.72 38.90
N THR A 43 -14.94 -38.78 38.27
CA THR A 43 -15.10 -38.87 36.82
C THR A 43 -16.11 -37.84 36.31
N LYS A 44 -17.23 -37.63 37.00
CA LYS A 44 -18.21 -36.60 36.62
C LYS A 44 -17.63 -35.20 36.79
N LEU A 45 -16.84 -34.98 37.85
CA LEU A 45 -16.13 -33.72 38.08
C LEU A 45 -15.12 -33.46 36.98
N MET A 46 -14.31 -34.44 36.57
CA MET A 46 -13.35 -34.32 35.47
C MET A 46 -14.04 -33.99 34.14
N GLY A 47 -15.19 -34.61 33.87
CA GLY A 47 -16.00 -34.30 32.69
C GLY A 47 -16.50 -32.85 32.68
N ALA A 48 -17.04 -32.37 33.78
CA ALA A 48 -17.53 -30.99 33.92
C ALA A 48 -16.38 -29.96 33.80
N LEU A 49 -15.24 -30.24 34.46
CA LEU A 49 -14.03 -29.39 34.35
C LEU A 49 -13.44 -29.42 32.93
N GLY A 50 -13.51 -30.57 32.23
CA GLY A 50 -13.07 -30.68 30.85
C GLY A 50 -13.85 -29.76 29.91
N ILE A 51 -15.19 -29.78 30.01
CA ILE A 51 -16.03 -28.85 29.22
C ILE A 51 -15.76 -27.39 29.60
N GLY A 52 -15.67 -27.11 30.91
CA GLY A 52 -15.38 -25.79 31.45
C GLY A 52 -14.01 -25.24 30.95
N SER A 53 -12.98 -26.10 30.95
CA SER A 53 -11.64 -25.72 30.53
C SER A 53 -11.58 -25.37 29.03
N VAL A 54 -12.34 -26.08 28.18
CA VAL A 54 -12.47 -25.76 26.76
C VAL A 54 -13.13 -24.41 26.59
N ALA A 55 -14.21 -24.12 27.28
CA ALA A 55 -14.88 -22.80 27.21
C ALA A 55 -13.95 -21.67 27.67
N ILE A 56 -13.20 -21.85 28.74
CA ILE A 56 -12.21 -20.91 29.26
C ILE A 56 -11.08 -20.72 28.20
N GLY A 57 -10.58 -21.83 27.64
CA GLY A 57 -9.56 -21.78 26.59
C GLY A 57 -9.96 -20.92 25.37
N PHE A 58 -11.22 -21.08 24.92
CA PHE A 58 -11.77 -20.25 23.86
C PHE A 58 -11.88 -18.76 24.26
N ALA A 59 -12.29 -18.49 25.50
CA ALA A 59 -12.38 -17.10 25.99
C ALA A 59 -11.01 -16.39 26.06
N PHE A 60 -9.93 -17.12 26.33
CA PHE A 60 -8.57 -16.60 26.43
C PHE A 60 -7.75 -16.74 25.14
N LYS A 61 -8.31 -17.35 24.09
CA LYS A 61 -7.61 -17.65 22.83
C LYS A 61 -6.86 -16.44 22.30
N ASP A 62 -7.52 -15.29 22.16
CA ASP A 62 -6.93 -14.10 21.54
C ASP A 62 -5.82 -13.50 22.41
N ILE A 63 -5.92 -13.62 23.73
CA ILE A 63 -4.89 -13.17 24.66
C ILE A 63 -3.62 -14.00 24.47
N PHE A 64 -3.75 -15.34 24.46
CA PHE A 64 -2.62 -16.24 24.24
C PHE A 64 -2.03 -16.10 22.85
N GLN A 65 -2.86 -15.92 21.83
CA GLN A 65 -2.40 -15.73 20.46
C GLN A 65 -1.54 -14.47 20.34
N ASN A 66 -1.97 -13.34 20.90
CA ASN A 66 -1.20 -12.10 20.90
C ASN A 66 0.11 -12.20 21.70
N LEU A 67 0.07 -12.84 22.86
CA LEU A 67 1.24 -13.09 23.68
C LEU A 67 2.29 -13.93 22.93
N LEU A 68 1.85 -15.07 22.37
CA LEU A 68 2.74 -15.97 21.63
C LEU A 68 3.29 -15.30 20.38
N SER A 69 2.46 -14.59 19.63
CA SER A 69 2.90 -13.81 18.46
C SER A 69 3.92 -12.73 18.84
N GLY A 70 3.74 -12.04 19.97
CA GLY A 70 4.71 -11.07 20.48
C GLY A 70 6.07 -11.69 20.78
N ILE A 71 6.06 -12.85 21.44
CA ILE A 71 7.30 -13.61 21.71
C ILE A 71 7.97 -14.05 20.39
N LEU A 72 7.20 -14.56 19.43
CA LEU A 72 7.74 -15.00 18.14
C LEU A 72 8.29 -13.84 17.32
N LEU A 73 7.66 -12.65 17.33
CA LEU A 73 8.17 -11.45 16.71
C LEU A 73 9.52 -11.01 17.32
N LEU A 74 9.64 -11.08 18.64
CA LEU A 74 10.92 -10.75 19.32
C LEU A 74 12.03 -11.78 19.08
N LEU A 75 11.68 -13.05 18.88
CA LEU A 75 12.68 -14.11 18.60
C LEU A 75 13.13 -14.14 17.15
N SER A 76 12.21 -13.91 16.21
CA SER A 76 12.50 -13.97 14.77
C SER A 76 12.98 -12.65 14.19
N GLU A 77 12.75 -11.54 14.89
CA GLU A 77 13.12 -10.17 14.50
C GLU A 77 12.88 -9.85 13.00
N PRO A 78 11.68 -10.06 12.45
CA PRO A 78 11.41 -9.75 11.05
C PRO A 78 11.55 -8.26 10.75
N PHE A 79 11.43 -7.41 11.76
CA PHE A 79 11.71 -5.98 11.78
C PHE A 79 12.15 -5.57 13.19
N ARG A 80 12.75 -4.40 13.32
CA ARG A 80 13.28 -3.87 14.58
C ARG A 80 12.62 -2.56 14.96
N ILE A 81 12.78 -2.15 16.23
CA ILE A 81 12.41 -0.80 16.69
C ILE A 81 13.23 0.22 15.89
N GLY A 82 12.54 1.21 15.32
CA GLY A 82 13.12 2.19 14.41
C GLY A 82 12.90 1.88 12.93
N ASP A 83 12.57 0.65 12.56
CA ASP A 83 12.24 0.31 11.18
C ASP A 83 10.94 0.96 10.72
N GLN A 84 10.87 1.24 9.43
CA GLN A 84 9.67 1.71 8.76
C GLN A 84 8.93 0.54 8.14
N ILE A 85 7.72 0.26 8.67
CA ILE A 85 6.92 -0.88 8.24
C ILE A 85 5.57 -0.44 7.67
N VAL A 86 5.06 -1.27 6.78
CA VAL A 86 3.67 -1.20 6.29
C VAL A 86 2.97 -2.49 6.67
N VAL A 87 1.89 -2.35 7.45
CA VAL A 87 1.02 -3.46 7.85
C VAL A 87 -0.40 -3.09 7.47
N LYS A 88 -1.00 -3.83 6.54
CA LYS A 88 -2.31 -3.49 5.97
C LYS A 88 -2.35 -2.02 5.47
N ASN A 89 -3.18 -1.18 6.10
CA ASN A 89 -3.35 0.23 5.73
C ASN A 89 -2.54 1.20 6.61
N PHE A 90 -1.68 0.68 7.48
CA PHE A 90 -0.89 1.49 8.39
C PHE A 90 0.58 1.47 7.98
N GLU A 91 1.15 2.65 7.81
CA GLU A 91 2.57 2.85 7.54
C GLU A 91 3.17 3.76 8.62
N GLY A 92 4.35 3.40 9.11
CA GLY A 92 5.01 4.21 10.13
C GLY A 92 6.30 3.58 10.66
N VAL A 93 6.88 4.24 11.65
CA VAL A 93 8.09 3.81 12.35
C VAL A 93 7.69 2.98 13.56
N VAL A 94 8.32 1.83 13.76
CA VAL A 94 8.13 0.98 14.95
C VAL A 94 8.71 1.70 16.17
N GLU A 95 7.84 2.05 17.13
CA GLU A 95 8.25 2.68 18.41
C GLU A 95 8.55 1.65 19.49
N SER A 96 7.70 0.63 19.61
CA SER A 96 7.88 -0.44 20.60
C SER A 96 7.17 -1.72 20.17
N ILE A 97 7.73 -2.85 20.61
CA ILE A 97 7.11 -4.18 20.50
C ILE A 97 6.78 -4.60 21.93
N GLU A 98 5.49 -4.52 22.28
CA GLU A 98 4.98 -4.88 23.61
C GLU A 98 4.50 -6.33 23.62
N ILE A 99 4.18 -6.87 24.80
CA ILE A 99 3.77 -8.27 24.99
C ILE A 99 2.59 -8.67 24.09
N ARG A 100 1.61 -7.79 23.91
CA ARG A 100 0.36 -8.10 23.17
C ARG A 100 0.18 -7.29 21.88
N ALA A 101 0.93 -6.23 21.70
CA ALA A 101 0.77 -5.30 20.58
C ALA A 101 2.10 -4.65 20.23
N THR A 102 2.26 -4.30 18.97
CA THR A 102 3.34 -3.47 18.47
C THR A 102 2.80 -2.05 18.23
N VAL A 103 3.56 -1.06 18.65
CA VAL A 103 3.21 0.35 18.50
C VAL A 103 4.03 0.93 17.35
N ILE A 104 3.34 1.54 16.41
CA ILE A 104 3.98 2.32 15.33
C ILE A 104 3.54 3.77 15.41
N ARG A 105 4.42 4.68 14.98
CA ARG A 105 4.13 6.09 14.80
C ARG A 105 4.08 6.38 13.31
N THR A 106 2.92 6.83 12.83
CA THR A 106 2.73 7.24 11.44
C THR A 106 3.49 8.54 11.14
N TYR A 107 3.74 8.84 9.88
CA TYR A 107 4.49 10.04 9.48
C TYR A 107 3.75 11.35 9.79
N ASP A 108 2.43 11.31 9.92
CA ASP A 108 1.58 12.42 10.37
C ASP A 108 1.47 12.52 11.92
N GLY A 109 2.28 11.74 12.65
CA GLY A 109 2.41 11.83 14.12
C GLY A 109 1.37 11.05 14.92
N ARG A 110 0.54 10.22 14.29
CA ARG A 110 -0.43 9.38 15.02
C ARG A 110 0.23 8.12 15.57
N ARG A 111 -0.21 7.73 16.75
CA ARG A 111 0.18 6.46 17.37
C ARG A 111 -0.83 5.38 16.97
N VAL A 112 -0.36 4.31 16.36
CA VAL A 112 -1.17 3.15 15.98
C VAL A 112 -0.71 1.95 16.80
N VAL A 113 -1.65 1.27 17.45
CA VAL A 113 -1.41 0.07 18.27
C VAL A 113 -1.98 -1.12 17.53
N ILE A 114 -1.12 -2.00 17.04
CA ILE A 114 -1.48 -3.17 16.23
C ILE A 114 -1.31 -4.43 17.08
N PRO A 115 -2.34 -5.28 17.22
CA PRO A 115 -2.20 -6.56 17.91
C PRO A 115 -1.10 -7.42 17.29
N ASN A 116 -0.26 -8.04 18.11
CA ASN A 116 0.87 -8.85 17.62
C ASN A 116 0.44 -10.02 16.73
N SER A 117 -0.71 -10.64 17.05
CA SER A 117 -1.28 -11.71 16.24
C SER A 117 -1.63 -11.26 14.83
N GLU A 118 -2.06 -10.01 14.67
CA GLU A 118 -2.38 -9.44 13.36
C GLU A 118 -1.11 -9.23 12.53
N ILE A 119 -0.05 -8.71 13.13
CA ILE A 119 1.25 -8.53 12.47
C ILE A 119 1.83 -9.91 12.06
N TYR A 120 1.82 -10.87 12.97
CA TYR A 120 2.40 -12.19 12.72
C TYR A 120 1.69 -12.98 11.62
N THR A 121 0.38 -12.78 11.46
CA THR A 121 -0.44 -13.49 10.47
C THR A 121 -0.61 -12.73 9.15
N SER A 122 -0.17 -11.47 9.07
CA SER A 122 -0.28 -10.64 7.88
C SER A 122 1.07 -10.48 7.17
N ALA A 123 1.03 -10.09 5.90
CA ALA A 123 2.25 -9.63 5.23
C ALA A 123 2.71 -8.30 5.83
N VAL A 124 3.98 -8.20 6.14
CA VAL A 124 4.63 -6.98 6.62
C VAL A 124 5.67 -6.55 5.59
N THR A 125 5.55 -5.32 5.09
CA THR A 125 6.60 -4.73 4.24
C THR A 125 7.51 -3.88 5.12
N VAL A 126 8.80 -4.19 5.12
CA VAL A 126 9.81 -3.43 5.87
C VAL A 126 10.58 -2.56 4.88
N ASN A 127 10.30 -1.28 4.87
CA ASN A 127 10.87 -0.32 3.91
C ASN A 127 12.37 -0.08 4.11
N THR A 128 12.86 -0.28 5.33
CA THR A 128 14.25 -0.07 5.76
C THR A 128 15.06 -1.37 5.85
N ALA A 129 14.49 -2.51 5.45
CA ALA A 129 15.16 -3.81 5.55
C ALA A 129 16.44 -3.92 4.70
N TYR A 130 16.48 -3.21 3.58
CA TYR A 130 17.60 -3.21 2.65
C TYR A 130 18.19 -1.81 2.49
N PRO A 131 19.49 -1.68 2.30
CA PRO A 131 20.15 -0.37 2.17
C PRO A 131 19.68 0.40 0.94
N ASN A 132 19.36 -0.30 -0.16
CA ASN A 132 18.95 0.32 -1.40
C ASN A 132 17.46 0.07 -1.68
N ARG A 133 16.70 1.15 -1.82
CA ARG A 133 15.28 1.10 -2.21
C ARG A 133 15.10 1.68 -3.60
N ARG A 134 14.41 0.93 -4.48
CA ARG A 134 14.05 1.41 -5.82
C ARG A 134 12.83 2.31 -5.77
N LEU A 135 12.94 3.44 -6.43
CA LEU A 135 11.83 4.35 -6.73
C LEU A 135 11.53 4.34 -8.22
N GLU A 136 10.32 4.75 -8.58
CA GLU A 136 9.94 4.92 -9.98
C GLU A 136 9.00 6.10 -10.14
N PHE A 137 9.09 6.73 -11.32
CA PHE A 137 8.24 7.82 -11.73
C PHE A 137 7.98 7.70 -13.24
N ASP A 138 6.76 7.99 -13.66
CA ASP A 138 6.39 7.98 -15.08
C ASP A 138 6.25 9.42 -15.59
N VAL A 139 6.93 9.72 -16.69
CA VAL A 139 6.83 11.00 -17.39
C VAL A 139 6.38 10.75 -18.83
N GLY A 140 5.42 11.54 -19.31
CA GLY A 140 4.96 11.50 -20.70
C GLY A 140 5.68 12.54 -21.54
N ILE A 141 6.09 12.19 -22.76
CA ILE A 141 6.61 13.10 -23.77
C ILE A 141 5.68 13.14 -24.97
N SER A 142 5.80 14.19 -25.81
CA SER A 142 5.03 14.30 -27.04
C SER A 142 5.35 13.18 -28.04
N TYR A 143 4.38 12.80 -28.88
CA TYR A 143 4.60 11.87 -29.99
C TYR A 143 5.51 12.45 -31.09
N ASP A 144 5.63 13.75 -31.12
CA ASP A 144 6.46 14.45 -32.13
C ASP A 144 7.94 14.52 -31.72
N ASP A 145 8.27 14.17 -30.46
CA ASP A 145 9.62 14.20 -29.90
C ASP A 145 10.42 12.90 -30.16
N ASP A 146 11.75 13.03 -30.19
CA ASP A 146 12.63 11.85 -30.25
C ASP A 146 12.75 11.15 -28.91
N ILE A 147 12.16 9.96 -28.86
CA ILE A 147 12.16 9.08 -27.69
C ILE A 147 13.60 8.74 -27.23
N THR A 148 14.53 8.58 -28.19
CA THR A 148 15.91 8.18 -27.86
C THR A 148 16.64 9.34 -27.19
N LEU A 149 16.47 10.54 -27.72
CA LEU A 149 16.99 11.78 -27.14
C LEU A 149 16.41 12.00 -25.73
N ALA A 150 15.08 11.88 -25.58
CA ALA A 150 14.41 12.03 -24.30
C ALA A 150 14.96 11.08 -23.22
N LYS A 151 15.15 9.80 -23.57
CA LYS A 151 15.75 8.83 -22.66
C LYS A 151 17.18 9.17 -22.26
N GLN A 152 17.99 9.69 -23.17
CA GLN A 152 19.35 10.13 -22.89
C GLN A 152 19.38 11.33 -21.95
N VAL A 153 18.54 12.34 -22.23
CA VAL A 153 18.41 13.55 -21.40
C VAL A 153 17.97 13.20 -19.99
N ILE A 154 16.93 12.37 -19.86
CA ILE A 154 16.44 11.87 -18.54
C ILE A 154 17.56 11.11 -17.81
N ARG A 155 18.30 10.23 -18.51
CA ARG A 155 19.39 9.48 -17.86
C ARG A 155 20.49 10.41 -17.34
N GLN A 156 20.90 11.38 -18.14
CA GLN A 156 21.91 12.37 -17.72
C GLN A 156 21.45 13.24 -16.56
N SER A 157 20.16 13.60 -16.50
CA SER A 157 19.61 14.35 -15.37
C SER A 157 19.71 13.58 -14.05
N LEU A 158 19.52 12.24 -14.07
CA LEU A 158 19.65 11.38 -12.89
C LEU A 158 21.10 11.31 -12.37
N ASP A 159 22.09 11.35 -13.26
CA ASP A 159 23.51 11.33 -12.87
C ASP A 159 23.91 12.56 -12.04
N ASN A 160 23.18 13.67 -12.23
CA ASN A 160 23.38 14.94 -11.52
C ASN A 160 22.62 15.01 -10.18
N CYS A 161 21.77 14.02 -9.84
CA CYS A 161 20.98 14.01 -8.61
C CYS A 161 21.76 13.38 -7.45
N PRO A 162 22.14 14.13 -6.40
CA PRO A 162 22.82 13.59 -5.21
C PRO A 162 22.03 12.53 -4.45
N SER A 163 20.70 12.54 -4.57
CA SER A 163 19.84 11.57 -3.90
C SER A 163 19.81 10.20 -4.57
N VAL A 164 20.24 10.12 -5.82
CA VAL A 164 20.29 8.88 -6.60
C VAL A 164 21.53 8.07 -6.20
N SER A 165 21.31 6.82 -5.80
CA SER A 165 22.42 5.91 -5.44
C SER A 165 23.24 5.54 -6.68
N LYS A 166 24.54 5.62 -6.56
CA LYS A 166 25.49 5.23 -7.62
C LYS A 166 25.83 3.74 -7.61
N GLU A 167 25.31 3.00 -6.62
CA GLU A 167 25.58 1.56 -6.50
C GLU A 167 24.76 0.72 -7.49
N ALA A 168 23.63 1.27 -7.96
CA ALA A 168 22.75 0.60 -8.91
C ALA A 168 22.40 1.54 -10.05
N GLU A 169 22.52 1.07 -11.28
CA GLU A 169 22.22 1.87 -12.45
C GLU A 169 20.72 2.21 -12.55
N PRO A 170 20.38 3.50 -12.82
CA PRO A 170 19.03 3.88 -13.13
C PRO A 170 18.58 3.31 -14.46
N SER A 171 17.29 3.04 -14.62
CA SER A 171 16.73 2.57 -15.89
C SER A 171 15.65 3.52 -16.40
N VAL A 172 15.72 3.80 -17.72
CA VAL A 172 14.77 4.67 -18.42
C VAL A 172 14.16 3.88 -19.56
N ILE A 173 12.89 3.51 -19.45
CA ILE A 173 12.21 2.61 -20.39
C ILE A 173 10.87 3.19 -20.83
N VAL A 174 10.52 3.02 -22.10
CA VAL A 174 9.18 3.30 -22.59
C VAL A 174 8.26 2.19 -22.09
N THR A 175 7.15 2.57 -21.49
CA THR A 175 6.19 1.62 -20.94
C THR A 175 4.88 1.57 -21.70
N GLU A 176 4.48 2.67 -22.33
CA GLU A 176 3.18 2.77 -22.97
C GLU A 176 3.16 3.86 -24.04
N LEU A 177 2.36 3.64 -25.08
CA LEU A 177 1.92 4.65 -26.02
C LEU A 177 0.50 5.05 -25.62
N ALA A 178 0.39 6.07 -24.77
CA ALA A 178 -0.88 6.53 -24.19
C ALA A 178 -1.67 7.43 -25.18
N ASP A 179 -2.85 7.90 -24.78
CA ASP A 179 -3.76 8.64 -25.66
C ASP A 179 -3.16 9.93 -26.24
N TRP A 180 -2.30 10.62 -25.47
CA TRP A 180 -1.67 11.89 -25.88
C TRP A 180 -0.17 11.98 -25.59
N SER A 181 0.44 10.91 -25.06
CA SER A 181 1.87 10.90 -24.69
C SER A 181 2.52 9.55 -24.91
N VAL A 182 3.83 9.56 -25.06
CA VAL A 182 4.68 8.37 -24.92
C VAL A 182 5.17 8.31 -23.48
N ASN A 183 4.71 7.34 -22.70
CA ASN A 183 5.05 7.22 -21.28
C ASN A 183 6.42 6.54 -21.11
N ILE A 184 7.30 7.25 -20.42
CA ILE A 184 8.65 6.79 -20.08
C ILE A 184 8.69 6.55 -18.57
N ARG A 185 9.02 5.34 -18.15
CA ARG A 185 9.24 4.98 -16.74
C ARG A 185 10.70 5.16 -16.40
N VAL A 186 10.92 5.98 -15.40
CA VAL A 186 12.23 6.27 -14.83
C VAL A 186 12.34 5.54 -13.50
N ARG A 187 13.38 4.72 -13.32
CA ARG A 187 13.65 3.96 -12.10
C ARG A 187 15.04 4.28 -11.61
N TRP A 188 15.14 4.55 -10.32
CA TRP A 188 16.42 4.79 -9.66
C TRP A 188 16.42 4.20 -8.26
N TYR A 189 17.56 4.19 -7.62
CA TYR A 189 17.73 3.68 -6.27
C TYR A 189 18.15 4.79 -5.34
N ILE A 190 17.70 4.71 -4.08
CA ILE A 190 18.14 5.56 -2.98
C ILE A 190 18.86 4.71 -1.94
N SER A 191 19.88 5.28 -1.28
CA SER A 191 20.70 4.57 -0.28
C SER A 191 20.09 4.47 1.11
N ASP A 192 18.91 5.05 1.31
CA ASP A 192 18.18 5.01 2.58
C ASP A 192 16.69 4.84 2.28
N GLY A 193 16.11 3.74 2.74
CA GLY A 193 14.71 3.39 2.52
C GLY A 193 13.70 4.23 3.30
N THR A 194 14.14 5.25 4.05
CA THR A 194 13.25 6.09 4.86
C THR A 194 12.30 6.93 4.01
N GLN A 195 11.09 7.19 4.55
CA GLN A 195 10.08 7.99 3.87
C GLN A 195 10.56 9.43 3.59
N ALA A 196 11.31 10.03 4.51
CA ALA A 196 11.86 11.37 4.31
C ALA A 196 12.81 11.40 3.11
N ARG A 197 13.73 10.43 3.02
CA ARG A 197 14.67 10.32 1.91
C ARG A 197 13.95 10.04 0.58
N ARG A 198 12.93 9.17 0.63
CA ARG A 198 12.09 8.87 -0.53
C ARG A 198 11.43 10.13 -1.10
N MET A 199 10.78 10.93 -0.25
CA MET A 199 10.09 12.15 -0.69
C MET A 199 11.06 13.21 -1.20
N ALA A 200 12.20 13.40 -0.53
CA ALA A 200 13.23 14.33 -0.97
C ALA A 200 13.82 13.92 -2.35
N SER A 201 14.07 12.61 -2.54
CA SER A 201 14.59 12.13 -3.81
C SER A 201 13.57 12.21 -4.95
N LEU A 202 12.28 11.95 -4.67
CA LEU A 202 11.22 12.13 -5.67
C LEU A 202 11.13 13.58 -6.13
N ASP A 203 11.11 14.52 -5.18
CA ASP A 203 11.05 15.95 -5.47
C ASP A 203 12.24 16.40 -6.33
N GLU A 204 13.46 16.09 -5.90
CA GLU A 204 14.69 16.41 -6.61
C GLU A 204 14.71 15.84 -8.03
N VAL A 205 14.41 14.56 -8.18
CA VAL A 205 14.45 13.87 -9.50
C VAL A 205 13.39 14.42 -10.44
N ILE A 206 12.18 14.66 -9.97
CA ILE A 206 11.09 15.19 -10.81
C ILE A 206 11.44 16.59 -11.31
N ILE A 207 11.98 17.46 -10.46
CA ILE A 207 12.42 18.80 -10.84
C ILE A 207 13.52 18.72 -11.89
N ASN A 208 14.58 17.93 -11.63
CA ASN A 208 15.70 17.79 -12.56
C ASN A 208 15.28 17.21 -13.93
N ILE A 209 14.37 16.23 -13.95
CA ILE A 209 13.82 15.69 -15.21
C ILE A 209 13.06 16.77 -15.96
N LYS A 210 12.21 17.54 -15.29
CA LYS A 210 11.44 18.62 -15.90
C LYS A 210 12.34 19.67 -16.54
N GLU A 211 13.34 20.14 -15.78
CA GLU A 211 14.30 21.13 -16.27
C GLU A 211 15.15 20.59 -17.45
N ALA A 212 15.56 19.32 -17.38
CA ALA A 212 16.35 18.71 -18.44
C ALA A 212 15.57 18.56 -19.75
N LEU A 213 14.29 18.16 -19.66
CA LEU A 213 13.40 18.04 -20.81
C LEU A 213 13.13 19.42 -21.44
N ASP A 214 12.85 20.45 -20.62
CA ASP A 214 12.64 21.81 -21.09
C ASP A 214 13.88 22.37 -21.81
N ASN A 215 15.08 22.14 -21.26
CA ASN A 215 16.35 22.59 -21.86
C ASN A 215 16.68 21.87 -23.17
N ALA A 216 16.10 20.72 -23.40
CA ALA A 216 16.26 19.92 -24.63
C ALA A 216 15.13 20.14 -25.66
N ASP A 217 14.23 21.10 -25.43
CA ASP A 217 13.03 21.35 -26.25
C ASP A 217 12.13 20.11 -26.41
N ILE A 218 12.05 19.26 -25.38
CA ILE A 218 11.18 18.08 -25.35
C ILE A 218 9.90 18.44 -24.60
N GLU A 219 8.76 18.29 -25.26
CA GLU A 219 7.46 18.70 -24.73
C GLU A 219 6.84 17.65 -23.81
N ILE A 220 6.40 18.06 -22.61
CA ILE A 220 5.49 17.30 -21.77
C ILE A 220 4.06 17.68 -22.19
N PRO A 221 3.34 16.81 -22.93
CA PRO A 221 2.13 17.21 -23.62
C PRO A 221 0.97 17.41 -22.65
N TYR A 222 0.12 18.38 -22.95
CA TYR A 222 -1.19 18.50 -22.34
C TYR A 222 -2.18 17.52 -22.98
N PRO A 223 -3.27 17.15 -22.32
CA PRO A 223 -4.36 16.41 -22.96
C PRO A 223 -4.81 17.12 -24.23
N THR A 224 -4.60 16.50 -25.38
CA THR A 224 -4.85 17.13 -26.69
C THR A 224 -6.06 16.48 -27.35
N GLU A 225 -7.13 17.23 -27.60
CA GLU A 225 -8.24 16.82 -28.45
C GLU A 225 -8.00 17.32 -29.87
N LYS A 226 -7.80 16.39 -30.81
CA LYS A 226 -7.74 16.73 -32.22
C LYS A 226 -9.14 16.80 -32.80
N GLN A 227 -9.68 17.99 -32.94
CA GLN A 227 -10.94 18.18 -33.69
C GLN A 227 -10.64 18.01 -35.20
N VAL A 228 -11.08 16.87 -35.71
CA VAL A 228 -10.95 16.57 -37.14
C VAL A 228 -12.27 16.87 -37.83
N ARG A 229 -12.31 17.87 -38.70
CA ARG A 229 -13.50 18.13 -39.51
C ARG A 229 -13.67 17.03 -40.54
N ILE A 230 -14.90 16.63 -40.78
CA ILE A 230 -15.25 15.59 -41.77
C ILE A 230 -14.65 15.93 -43.14
N GLU A 231 -14.61 17.21 -43.48
CA GLU A 231 -14.01 17.75 -44.74
C GLU A 231 -12.53 17.39 -44.88
N ASP A 232 -11.78 17.30 -43.78
CA ASP A 232 -10.33 16.97 -43.79
C ASP A 232 -10.07 15.47 -43.96
N ILE A 233 -11.05 14.65 -43.56
CA ILE A 233 -10.96 13.18 -43.59
C ILE A 233 -11.44 12.60 -44.92
N MET A 234 -12.51 13.17 -45.50
CA MET A 234 -13.14 12.67 -46.72
C MET A 234 -12.18 12.46 -47.90
N PRO A 235 -11.21 13.38 -48.20
CA PRO A 235 -10.25 13.15 -49.26
C PRO A 235 -9.34 11.95 -49.00
N LYS A 236 -8.95 11.72 -47.71
CA LYS A 236 -8.09 10.60 -47.33
C LYS A 236 -8.83 9.26 -47.40
N ILE A 237 -10.11 9.25 -47.02
CA ILE A 237 -10.99 8.08 -47.11
C ILE A 237 -11.24 7.73 -48.58
N LYS A 238 -11.60 8.72 -49.44
CA LYS A 238 -11.80 8.52 -50.86
C LYS A 238 -10.52 8.01 -51.57
N LYS A 239 -9.34 8.44 -51.13
CA LYS A 239 -8.05 7.92 -51.64
C LYS A 239 -7.78 6.47 -51.20
N ARG A 240 -8.05 6.12 -49.97
CA ARG A 240 -7.89 4.73 -49.44
C ARG A 240 -8.88 3.76 -50.11
N LEU A 241 -10.12 4.17 -50.31
CA LEU A 241 -11.16 3.36 -50.96
C LEU A 241 -10.81 3.11 -52.45
N LYS A 242 -10.19 4.05 -53.14
CA LYS A 242 -9.71 3.86 -54.52
C LYS A 242 -8.52 2.90 -54.65
N THR A 243 -7.74 2.74 -53.59
CA THR A 243 -6.58 1.83 -53.53
C THR A 243 -6.89 0.44 -52.94
N ALA A 244 -8.08 0.24 -52.40
CA ALA A 244 -8.51 -1.05 -51.84
C ALA A 244 -8.99 -1.98 -52.97
N PRO A 245 -8.45 -3.19 -53.14
CA PRO A 245 -8.69 -4.04 -54.30
C PRO A 245 -10.08 -4.67 -54.41
N ASN A 246 -11.02 -4.41 -53.47
CA ASN A 246 -12.33 -5.07 -53.48
C ASN A 246 -13.52 -4.22 -52.98
N VAL A 247 -13.47 -2.88 -53.15
CA VAL A 247 -14.61 -2.00 -52.76
C VAL A 247 -15.09 -1.24 -54.00
N THR A 248 -16.30 -1.57 -54.47
CA THR A 248 -16.98 -0.83 -55.54
C THR A 248 -17.56 0.47 -54.96
N VAL A 249 -17.11 1.61 -55.50
CA VAL A 249 -17.42 2.97 -55.00
C VAL A 249 -18.87 3.43 -55.31
N SER A 250 -19.71 2.58 -55.90
CA SER A 250 -21.05 2.95 -56.38
C SER A 250 -22.10 3.22 -55.28
N THR A 251 -21.83 2.95 -54.03
CA THR A 251 -22.80 3.12 -52.92
C THR A 251 -22.66 4.43 -52.13
N PHE A 252 -21.66 5.26 -52.43
CA PHE A 252 -21.46 6.50 -51.66
C PHE A 252 -21.97 7.78 -52.34
N ASP A 253 -22.21 7.74 -53.66
CA ASP A 253 -22.73 8.90 -54.35
C ASP A 253 -24.26 9.03 -54.19
N GLU A 254 -24.98 7.94 -53.83
CA GLU A 254 -26.42 7.99 -53.52
C GLU A 254 -26.75 8.50 -52.12
N ALA A 255 -25.79 8.54 -51.20
CA ALA A 255 -25.99 9.03 -49.82
C ALA A 255 -25.84 10.55 -49.69
N GLU A 256 -25.25 11.24 -50.70
CA GLU A 256 -25.06 12.70 -50.67
C GLU A 256 -26.34 13.48 -51.00
N ASP A 257 -27.35 12.83 -51.65
CA ASP A 257 -28.64 13.46 -52.05
C ASP A 257 -29.76 13.24 -51.00
N SER A 258 -29.50 12.52 -49.91
CA SER A 258 -30.48 12.19 -48.84
C SER A 258 -30.26 12.91 -47.50
N THR A 259 -29.42 13.94 -47.43
CA THR A 259 -29.32 14.73 -46.20
C THR A 259 -30.50 15.67 -46.04
N PRO A 260 -31.26 15.56 -44.91
CA PRO A 260 -32.35 16.50 -44.63
C PRO A 260 -31.78 17.92 -44.46
N LYS A 261 -32.36 18.86 -45.20
CA LYS A 261 -32.03 20.31 -45.21
C LYS A 261 -32.49 21.08 -43.97
N ASP A 262 -32.70 20.42 -42.82
CA ASP A 262 -33.26 21.09 -41.65
C ASP A 262 -32.54 20.68 -40.36
N TRP A 263 -31.43 21.32 -40.12
CA TRP A 263 -30.89 21.44 -38.74
C TRP A 263 -31.19 22.86 -38.29
N GLY A 264 -32.32 23.01 -37.58
CA GLY A 264 -32.74 24.25 -36.97
C GLY A 264 -31.63 24.83 -36.06
N GLU A 265 -31.45 26.14 -36.16
CA GLU A 265 -30.55 26.93 -35.29
C GLU A 265 -30.85 26.71 -33.80
N PRO A 266 -29.86 26.65 -32.94
CA PRO A 266 -30.08 26.60 -31.50
C PRO A 266 -30.66 27.93 -31.02
N GLN A 267 -31.88 27.88 -30.48
CA GLN A 267 -32.52 29.03 -29.82
C GLN A 267 -31.69 29.46 -28.59
N LYS A 268 -31.52 30.77 -28.45
CA LYS A 268 -30.83 31.52 -27.41
C LYS A 268 -31.29 31.21 -26.01
#